data_d54087fd4b669eb2c74f49b9784d1773
#
_entry.id   d54087fd4b669eb2c74f49b9784d1773
#
_cell.length_a   1.000
_cell.length_b   1.000
_cell.length_c   1.000
_cell.angle_alpha   90.00
_cell.angle_beta   90.00
_cell.angle_gamma   90.00
#
_symmetry.space_group_name_H-M   'P 1'
#
loop_
_entity.id
_entity.type
_entity.pdbx_description
1 polymer ?
#
loop_
_entity_poly.entity_id
_entity_poly.type
_entity_poly.pdbx_seq_one_letter_code
_entity_poly.pdbx_strand_id
1 'polypeptide(L)'
;ANPGNYGGARTASQIKYLVFHYTGNDGDKAVNNAAYFQNNIVKASAHYFVDDTTVWRSVPDLKVAWAVGGKKYANADKTGGGTMYGMITNTNSISIEMCDTIRNGIYQASEATLANAAALGRELMEKYGIPLRNVYRHFDVTGKHCPSYLVNAQKWAEFKKRLEGKTMDNTPSPAHKEGVEWAVENGILTGNAGGDLMLSQPVTRQQ
;
A
#
# COMPACT_ATOMS: atom_id res chain seq x y z
N ALA A 1 -9.19 -5.83 -13.51
CA ALA A 1 -8.44 -5.91 -14.78
C ALA A 1 -9.01 -7.00 -15.68
N ASN A 2 -8.82 -6.87 -16.99
CA ASN A 2 -9.14 -7.91 -17.96
C ASN A 2 -8.36 -9.20 -17.64
N PRO A 3 -8.96 -10.40 -17.74
CA PRO A 3 -8.25 -11.67 -17.49
C PRO A 3 -6.99 -11.88 -18.33
N GLY A 4 -6.85 -11.22 -19.48
CA GLY A 4 -5.65 -11.22 -20.29
C GLY A 4 -4.44 -10.46 -19.70
N ASN A 5 -4.62 -9.78 -18.57
CA ASN A 5 -3.61 -8.93 -17.92
C ASN A 5 -3.02 -9.54 -16.64
N TYR A 6 -3.48 -10.69 -16.19
CA TYR A 6 -2.98 -11.33 -14.96
C TYR A 6 -2.94 -12.86 -15.10
N GLY A 7 -2.19 -13.50 -14.23
CA GLY A 7 -1.99 -14.94 -14.24
C GLY A 7 -3.02 -15.73 -13.44
N GLY A 8 -2.75 -17.01 -13.32
CA GLY A 8 -3.60 -18.00 -12.66
C GLY A 8 -3.84 -17.76 -11.16
N ALA A 9 -4.51 -18.72 -10.53
CA ALA A 9 -4.77 -18.71 -9.11
C ALA A 9 -3.49 -19.01 -8.30
N ARG A 10 -3.45 -18.47 -7.08
CA ARG A 10 -2.45 -18.77 -6.04
C ARG A 10 -3.14 -18.95 -4.69
N THR A 11 -2.46 -19.56 -3.73
CA THR A 11 -2.93 -19.68 -2.36
C THR A 11 -2.55 -18.46 -1.53
N ALA A 12 -3.27 -18.21 -0.44
CA ALA A 12 -2.91 -17.16 0.52
C ALA A 12 -1.50 -17.36 1.10
N SER A 13 -1.10 -18.61 1.34
CA SER A 13 0.22 -18.95 1.86
C SER A 13 1.38 -18.65 0.90
N GLN A 14 1.11 -18.44 -0.38
CA GLN A 14 2.11 -18.00 -1.36
C GLN A 14 2.35 -16.50 -1.32
N ILE A 15 1.44 -15.71 -0.75
CA ILE A 15 1.59 -14.26 -0.62
C ILE A 15 2.54 -13.95 0.54
N LYS A 16 3.71 -13.43 0.24
CA LYS A 16 4.80 -13.21 1.21
C LYS A 16 5.25 -11.75 1.28
N TYR A 17 4.98 -10.97 0.25
CA TYR A 17 5.52 -9.63 0.08
C TYR A 17 4.46 -8.63 -0.35
N LEU A 18 4.61 -7.38 0.09
CA LEU A 18 3.95 -6.23 -0.51
C LEU A 18 4.97 -5.43 -1.32
N VAL A 19 4.56 -4.98 -2.51
CA VAL A 19 5.38 -4.13 -3.36
C VAL A 19 4.61 -2.87 -3.71
N PHE A 20 5.19 -1.72 -3.37
CA PHE A 20 4.65 -0.41 -3.70
C PHE A 20 5.24 0.10 -5.01
N HIS A 21 4.34 0.67 -5.81
CA HIS A 21 4.60 1.25 -7.13
C HIS A 21 4.00 2.66 -7.20
N TYR A 22 4.24 3.34 -8.29
CA TYR A 22 3.53 4.55 -8.68
C TYR A 22 3.10 4.41 -10.14
N THR A 23 1.98 5.03 -10.49
CA THR A 23 1.42 4.94 -11.84
C THR A 23 2.27 5.67 -12.87
N GLY A 24 2.99 6.71 -12.46
CA GLY A 24 3.78 7.55 -13.35
C GLY A 24 2.92 8.38 -14.31
N ASN A 25 1.69 8.68 -13.92
CA ASN A 25 0.75 9.49 -14.68
C ASN A 25 0.49 10.81 -13.95
N ASP A 26 0.25 11.88 -14.71
CA ASP A 26 0.00 13.20 -14.11
C ASP A 26 -1.48 13.39 -13.78
N GLY A 27 -1.83 13.46 -12.50
CA GLY A 27 -3.18 13.75 -12.03
C GLY A 27 -4.19 12.64 -12.25
N ASP A 28 -3.75 11.40 -12.29
CA ASP A 28 -4.62 10.24 -12.52
C ASP A 28 -5.45 9.86 -11.29
N LYS A 29 -6.44 8.99 -11.52
CA LYS A 29 -7.32 8.43 -10.50
C LYS A 29 -7.30 6.92 -10.53
N ALA A 30 -7.46 6.31 -9.35
CA ALA A 30 -7.45 4.85 -9.19
C ALA A 30 -8.49 4.17 -10.06
N VAL A 31 -9.70 4.72 -10.16
CA VAL A 31 -10.77 4.19 -11.00
C VAL A 31 -10.42 4.22 -12.50
N ASN A 32 -9.73 5.27 -12.96
CA ASN A 32 -9.34 5.39 -14.37
C ASN A 32 -8.27 4.36 -14.75
N ASN A 33 -7.29 4.15 -13.87
CA ASN A 33 -6.30 3.09 -14.04
C ASN A 33 -6.96 1.71 -14.05
N ALA A 34 -7.85 1.44 -13.11
CA ALA A 34 -8.59 0.18 -13.06
C ALA A 34 -9.41 -0.05 -14.35
N ALA A 35 -10.10 0.98 -14.84
CA ALA A 35 -10.84 0.94 -16.10
C ALA A 35 -9.93 0.70 -17.31
N TYR A 36 -8.76 1.35 -17.37
CA TYR A 36 -7.79 1.13 -18.43
C TYR A 36 -7.37 -0.33 -18.51
N PHE A 37 -6.98 -0.94 -17.40
CA PHE A 37 -6.58 -2.36 -17.35
C PHE A 37 -7.75 -3.33 -17.51
N GLN A 38 -8.99 -2.88 -17.31
CA GLN A 38 -10.19 -3.66 -17.61
C GLN A 38 -10.49 -3.69 -19.11
N ASN A 39 -10.35 -2.55 -19.76
CA ASN A 39 -10.77 -2.36 -21.16
C ASN A 39 -9.68 -2.71 -22.17
N ASN A 40 -8.40 -2.79 -21.75
CA ASN A 40 -7.28 -3.04 -22.63
C ASN A 40 -6.48 -4.26 -22.16
N ILE A 41 -6.00 -5.06 -23.12
CA ILE A 41 -5.07 -6.15 -22.85
C ILE A 41 -3.65 -5.65 -23.12
N VAL A 42 -2.92 -5.37 -22.05
CA VAL A 42 -1.55 -4.79 -22.10
C VAL A 42 -0.49 -5.69 -21.48
N LYS A 43 -0.88 -6.90 -21.04
CA LYS A 43 0.01 -7.89 -20.39
C LYS A 43 0.72 -7.35 -19.14
N ALA A 44 0.06 -6.45 -18.43
CA ALA A 44 0.48 -5.89 -17.15
C ALA A 44 -0.73 -5.64 -16.27
N SER A 45 -0.55 -5.59 -14.96
CA SER A 45 -1.61 -5.27 -14.01
C SER A 45 -1.04 -5.05 -12.61
N ALA A 46 -1.86 -4.42 -11.73
CA ALA A 46 -1.62 -4.39 -10.30
C ALA A 46 -2.83 -4.95 -9.55
N HIS A 47 -2.65 -5.35 -8.28
CA HIS A 47 -3.77 -5.78 -7.46
C HIS A 47 -4.63 -4.58 -7.07
N TYR A 48 -4.01 -3.49 -6.70
CA TYR A 48 -4.68 -2.28 -6.23
C TYR A 48 -4.15 -1.02 -6.90
N PHE A 49 -5.05 -0.09 -7.14
CA PHE A 49 -4.77 1.32 -7.43
C PHE A 49 -5.31 2.17 -6.28
N VAL A 50 -4.55 3.16 -5.84
CA VAL A 50 -4.87 4.01 -4.70
C VAL A 50 -4.70 5.46 -5.08
N ASP A 51 -5.70 6.29 -4.79
CA ASP A 51 -5.65 7.75 -4.92
C ASP A 51 -6.07 8.45 -3.62
N ASP A 52 -6.28 9.75 -3.67
CA ASP A 52 -6.65 10.60 -2.53
C ASP A 52 -7.92 10.15 -1.82
N THR A 53 -8.84 9.54 -2.54
CA THR A 53 -10.22 9.30 -2.11
C THR A 53 -10.64 7.84 -2.18
N THR A 54 -9.95 7.03 -3.00
CA THR A 54 -10.38 5.66 -3.28
C THR A 54 -9.22 4.67 -3.28
N VAL A 55 -9.58 3.44 -2.88
CA VAL A 55 -8.77 2.24 -3.08
C VAL A 55 -9.56 1.32 -4.02
N TRP A 56 -8.99 1.03 -5.19
CA TRP A 56 -9.64 0.22 -6.20
C TRP A 56 -8.92 -1.12 -6.39
N ARG A 57 -9.60 -2.22 -6.11
CA ARG A 57 -9.05 -3.57 -6.37
C ARG A 57 -9.25 -3.93 -7.84
N SER A 58 -8.18 -4.03 -8.60
CA SER A 58 -8.17 -4.34 -10.03
C SER A 58 -7.97 -5.84 -10.31
N VAL A 59 -7.06 -6.49 -9.60
CA VAL A 59 -6.85 -7.94 -9.67
C VAL A 59 -7.16 -8.55 -8.30
N PRO A 60 -7.93 -9.66 -8.23
CA PRO A 60 -8.15 -10.36 -6.97
C PRO A 60 -6.83 -10.82 -6.32
N ASP A 61 -6.72 -10.75 -4.99
CA ASP A 61 -5.49 -11.09 -4.25
C ASP A 61 -4.97 -12.51 -4.55
N LEU A 62 -5.88 -13.46 -4.73
CA LEU A 62 -5.54 -14.86 -5.03
C LEU A 62 -5.32 -15.13 -6.52
N LYS A 63 -5.12 -14.09 -7.31
CA LYS A 63 -4.63 -14.14 -8.69
C LYS A 63 -3.25 -13.48 -8.77
N VAL A 64 -2.52 -13.76 -9.84
CA VAL A 64 -1.15 -13.26 -10.03
C VAL A 64 -1.18 -12.01 -10.88
N ALA A 65 -1.12 -10.82 -10.27
CA ALA A 65 -0.92 -9.59 -11.03
C ALA A 65 0.48 -9.54 -11.63
N TRP A 66 0.61 -8.93 -12.82
CA TRP A 66 1.88 -8.81 -13.53
C TRP A 66 2.46 -7.40 -13.36
N ALA A 67 3.13 -7.16 -12.24
CA ALA A 67 3.64 -5.85 -11.83
C ALA A 67 5.15 -5.80 -11.60
N VAL A 68 5.76 -6.89 -11.10
CA VAL A 68 7.18 -6.92 -10.70
C VAL A 68 8.02 -7.85 -11.57
N GLY A 69 7.48 -8.30 -12.70
CA GLY A 69 8.20 -9.13 -13.66
C GLY A 69 9.21 -8.33 -14.46
N GLY A 70 9.97 -9.06 -15.29
CA GLY A 70 10.92 -8.46 -16.21
C GLY A 70 12.39 -8.66 -15.80
N LYS A 71 13.27 -7.97 -16.49
CA LYS A 71 14.72 -8.05 -16.25
C LYS A 71 15.15 -7.10 -15.14
N LYS A 72 16.22 -7.46 -14.42
CA LYS A 72 16.91 -6.52 -13.54
C LYS A 72 17.46 -5.37 -14.39
N TYR A 73 17.27 -4.14 -13.93
CA TYR A 73 17.80 -2.94 -14.61
C TYR A 73 19.33 -2.93 -14.55
N ALA A 74 19.98 -2.58 -15.66
CA ALA A 74 21.44 -2.65 -15.82
C ALA A 74 22.21 -1.83 -14.76
N ASN A 75 21.63 -0.74 -14.29
CA ASN A 75 22.25 0.13 -13.28
C ASN A 75 21.78 -0.15 -11.85
N ALA A 76 21.02 -1.22 -11.63
CA ALA A 76 20.43 -1.52 -10.32
C ALA A 76 21.49 -1.58 -9.20
N ASP A 77 22.60 -2.27 -9.44
CA ASP A 77 23.66 -2.41 -8.46
C ASP A 77 24.37 -1.08 -8.10
N LYS A 78 24.41 -0.15 -9.06
CA LYS A 78 25.00 1.19 -8.83
C LYS A 78 24.07 2.11 -8.05
N THR A 79 22.76 1.88 -8.12
CA THR A 79 21.73 2.69 -7.45
C THR A 79 21.28 2.10 -6.12
N GLY A 80 21.74 0.89 -5.76
CA GLY A 80 21.28 0.15 -4.59
C GLY A 80 19.91 -0.50 -4.77
N GLY A 81 19.38 -0.56 -5.99
CA GLY A 81 18.13 -1.24 -6.34
C GLY A 81 18.34 -2.71 -6.71
N GLY A 82 17.25 -3.43 -6.96
CA GLY A 82 17.30 -4.79 -7.47
C GLY A 82 17.86 -5.83 -6.49
N THR A 83 17.92 -5.52 -5.21
CA THR A 83 18.45 -6.41 -4.15
C THR A 83 17.57 -7.64 -3.93
N MET A 84 16.28 -7.54 -4.30
CA MET A 84 15.28 -8.60 -4.17
C MET A 84 14.95 -9.27 -5.53
N TYR A 85 15.78 -9.04 -6.55
CA TYR A 85 15.57 -9.63 -7.86
C TYR A 85 15.63 -11.16 -7.80
N GLY A 86 14.63 -11.81 -8.40
CA GLY A 86 14.48 -13.27 -8.38
C GLY A 86 13.86 -13.82 -7.09
N MET A 87 13.90 -13.08 -5.97
CA MET A 87 13.27 -13.46 -4.71
C MET A 87 11.81 -13.02 -4.64
N ILE A 88 11.52 -11.78 -5.02
CA ILE A 88 10.17 -11.27 -5.13
C ILE A 88 9.70 -11.40 -6.57
N THR A 89 8.56 -12.02 -6.75
CA THR A 89 7.97 -12.32 -8.06
C THR A 89 6.49 -11.94 -8.06
N ASN A 90 5.88 -11.92 -9.24
CA ASN A 90 4.43 -11.73 -9.36
C ASN A 90 3.62 -12.76 -8.56
N THR A 91 4.12 -13.98 -8.45
CA THR A 91 3.41 -15.09 -7.77
C THR A 91 3.35 -14.90 -6.26
N ASN A 92 4.40 -14.33 -5.64
CA ASN A 92 4.53 -14.26 -4.19
C ASN A 92 4.32 -12.86 -3.60
N SER A 93 3.91 -11.88 -4.42
CA SER A 93 3.70 -10.50 -3.97
C SER A 93 2.31 -9.96 -4.30
N ILE A 94 1.85 -8.99 -3.50
CA ILE A 94 0.75 -8.09 -3.84
C ILE A 94 1.35 -6.75 -4.24
N SER A 95 0.89 -6.19 -5.34
CA SER A 95 1.35 -4.90 -5.89
C SER A 95 0.30 -3.83 -5.69
N ILE A 96 0.72 -2.68 -5.16
CA ILE A 96 -0.09 -1.49 -4.88
C ILE A 96 0.47 -0.34 -5.70
N GLU A 97 -0.31 0.17 -6.63
CA GLU A 97 0.00 1.35 -7.45
C GLU A 97 -0.60 2.59 -6.82
N MET A 98 0.24 3.56 -6.52
CA MET A 98 -0.16 4.87 -6.00
C MET A 98 -0.31 5.84 -7.16
N CYS A 99 -1.48 6.47 -7.28
CA CYS A 99 -1.71 7.56 -8.22
C CYS A 99 -0.89 8.77 -7.83
N ASP A 100 -0.47 9.53 -8.80
CA ASP A 100 0.45 10.64 -8.60
C ASP A 100 0.14 11.84 -9.51
N THR A 101 0.89 12.89 -9.32
CA THR A 101 0.83 14.11 -10.12
C THR A 101 2.22 14.69 -10.27
N ILE A 102 2.42 15.54 -11.27
CA ILE A 102 3.66 16.29 -11.46
C ILE A 102 3.55 17.65 -10.77
N ARG A 103 4.46 17.90 -9.84
CA ARG A 103 4.65 19.21 -9.22
C ARG A 103 6.09 19.66 -9.40
N ASN A 104 6.29 20.82 -9.99
CA ASN A 104 7.64 21.33 -10.28
C ASN A 104 8.51 20.34 -11.08
N GLY A 105 7.90 19.65 -12.05
CA GLY A 105 8.59 18.65 -12.89
C GLY A 105 8.89 17.32 -12.21
N ILE A 106 8.38 17.07 -11.00
CA ILE A 106 8.66 15.86 -10.23
C ILE A 106 7.35 15.14 -9.90
N TYR A 107 7.31 13.84 -10.16
CA TYR A 107 6.20 12.98 -9.70
C TYR A 107 6.12 12.92 -8.17
N GLN A 108 4.93 13.07 -7.65
CA GLN A 108 4.64 13.02 -6.22
C GLN A 108 3.24 12.46 -6.00
N ALA A 109 3.09 11.55 -5.04
CA ALA A 109 1.78 11.24 -4.49
C ALA A 109 1.37 12.32 -3.47
N SER A 110 0.09 12.57 -3.32
CA SER A 110 -0.42 13.42 -2.25
C SER A 110 -0.28 12.73 -0.89
N GLU A 111 -0.34 13.51 0.18
CA GLU A 111 -0.36 12.97 1.54
C GLU A 111 -1.56 12.04 1.77
N ALA A 112 -2.73 12.35 1.18
CA ALA A 112 -3.90 11.51 1.26
C ALA A 112 -3.70 10.16 0.54
N THR A 113 -3.11 10.17 -0.67
CA THR A 113 -2.76 8.93 -1.39
C THR A 113 -1.76 8.10 -0.58
N LEU A 114 -0.71 8.71 -0.01
CA LEU A 114 0.26 7.99 0.83
C LEU A 114 -0.38 7.40 2.09
N ALA A 115 -1.31 8.13 2.72
CA ALA A 115 -2.05 7.65 3.89
C ALA A 115 -2.96 6.47 3.55
N ASN A 116 -3.73 6.56 2.45
CA ASN A 116 -4.61 5.49 1.97
C ASN A 116 -3.81 4.25 1.56
N ALA A 117 -2.69 4.43 0.86
CA ALA A 117 -1.81 3.33 0.48
C ALA A 117 -1.19 2.63 1.70
N ALA A 118 -0.82 3.39 2.73
CA ALA A 118 -0.32 2.83 3.98
C ALA A 118 -1.42 2.10 4.77
N ALA A 119 -2.65 2.63 4.80
CA ALA A 119 -3.79 1.97 5.43
C ALA A 119 -4.08 0.60 4.76
N LEU A 120 -4.20 0.58 3.43
CA LEU A 120 -4.31 -0.67 2.67
C LEU A 120 -3.14 -1.62 2.94
N GLY A 121 -1.92 -1.08 2.99
CA GLY A 121 -0.71 -1.87 3.28
C GLY A 121 -0.82 -2.58 4.62
N ARG A 122 -1.27 -1.91 5.69
CA ARG A 122 -1.49 -2.52 7.01
C ARG A 122 -2.54 -3.63 6.97
N GLU A 123 -3.67 -3.38 6.32
CA GLU A 123 -4.74 -4.39 6.17
C GLU A 123 -4.23 -5.66 5.47
N LEU A 124 -3.44 -5.50 4.41
CA LEU A 124 -2.87 -6.64 3.68
C LEU A 124 -1.76 -7.34 4.46
N MET A 125 -0.95 -6.59 5.21
CA MET A 125 0.05 -7.16 6.11
C MET A 125 -0.60 -8.03 7.18
N GLU A 126 -1.65 -7.54 7.82
CA GLU A 126 -2.42 -8.30 8.82
C GLU A 126 -3.08 -9.52 8.20
N LYS A 127 -3.83 -9.33 7.11
CA LYS A 127 -4.58 -10.37 6.41
C LYS A 127 -3.72 -11.56 5.97
N TYR A 128 -2.50 -11.31 5.52
CA TYR A 128 -1.60 -12.33 4.96
C TYR A 128 -0.41 -12.66 5.86
N GLY A 129 -0.32 -12.08 7.05
CA GLY A 129 0.79 -12.28 7.96
C GLY A 129 2.13 -11.77 7.38
N ILE A 130 2.11 -10.68 6.62
CA ILE A 130 3.31 -10.11 5.99
C ILE A 130 3.99 -9.17 6.99
N PRO A 131 5.18 -9.48 7.48
CA PRO A 131 5.90 -8.59 8.38
C PRO A 131 6.43 -7.36 7.62
N LEU A 132 6.62 -6.24 8.33
CA LEU A 132 7.11 -4.99 7.74
C LEU A 132 8.43 -5.13 6.97
N ARG A 133 9.31 -6.08 7.38
CA ARG A 133 10.55 -6.38 6.65
C ARG A 133 10.32 -6.95 5.25
N ASN A 134 9.11 -7.46 4.97
CA ASN A 134 8.72 -8.01 3.68
C ASN A 134 7.93 -7.01 2.81
N VAL A 135 8.01 -5.73 3.14
CA VAL A 135 7.43 -4.63 2.37
C VAL A 135 8.53 -3.91 1.60
N TYR A 136 8.37 -3.83 0.29
CA TYR A 136 9.38 -3.38 -0.65
C TYR A 136 8.81 -2.42 -1.69
N ARG A 137 9.72 -1.75 -2.42
CA ARG A 137 9.41 -0.95 -3.62
C ARG A 137 9.71 -1.79 -4.86
N HIS A 138 9.11 -1.46 -5.99
CA HIS A 138 9.54 -2.04 -7.27
C HIS A 138 11.05 -1.79 -7.53
N PHE A 139 11.56 -0.66 -7.05
CA PHE A 139 13.00 -0.35 -7.05
C PHE A 139 13.84 -1.45 -6.39
N ASP A 140 13.42 -1.95 -5.26
CA ASP A 140 14.12 -3.02 -4.55
C ASP A 140 14.07 -4.35 -5.31
N VAL A 141 13.01 -4.58 -6.11
CA VAL A 141 12.84 -5.83 -6.86
C VAL A 141 13.66 -5.85 -8.14
N THR A 142 13.54 -4.84 -8.99
CA THR A 142 14.19 -4.87 -10.32
C THR A 142 15.23 -3.76 -10.53
N GLY A 143 15.32 -2.78 -9.63
CA GLY A 143 16.08 -1.56 -9.82
C GLY A 143 15.36 -0.50 -10.66
N LYS A 144 14.09 -0.74 -11.06
CA LYS A 144 13.27 0.28 -11.70
C LYS A 144 13.09 1.45 -10.74
N HIS A 145 13.22 2.69 -11.23
CA HIS A 145 13.02 3.90 -10.43
C HIS A 145 11.53 4.11 -10.08
N CYS A 146 10.99 3.22 -9.23
CA CYS A 146 9.57 3.12 -8.91
C CYS A 146 9.34 2.67 -7.44
N PRO A 147 8.55 3.38 -6.66
CA PRO A 147 8.02 4.73 -6.90
C PRO A 147 9.15 5.78 -6.91
N SER A 148 9.17 6.68 -7.91
CA SER A 148 10.28 7.60 -8.10
C SER A 148 10.55 8.49 -6.87
N TYR A 149 9.48 8.97 -6.23
CA TYR A 149 9.54 9.83 -5.04
C TYR A 149 9.86 9.08 -3.74
N LEU A 150 9.87 7.73 -3.73
CA LEU A 150 10.25 6.90 -2.59
C LEU A 150 11.57 6.13 -2.81
N VAL A 151 12.29 6.36 -3.90
CA VAL A 151 13.60 5.70 -4.13
C VAL A 151 14.64 6.15 -3.10
N ASN A 152 14.58 7.40 -2.65
CA ASN A 152 15.41 7.88 -1.56
C ASN A 152 15.16 7.05 -0.28
N ALA A 153 16.23 6.56 0.35
CA ALA A 153 16.15 5.65 1.50
C ALA A 153 15.45 6.29 2.72
N GLN A 154 15.68 7.59 2.97
CA GLN A 154 15.04 8.31 4.07
C GLN A 154 13.54 8.44 3.84
N LYS A 155 13.11 8.87 2.64
CA LYS A 155 11.68 8.97 2.29
C LYS A 155 10.98 7.61 2.34
N TRP A 156 11.67 6.55 1.94
CA TRP A 156 11.16 5.19 2.08
C TRP A 156 11.01 4.77 3.54
N ALA A 157 11.98 5.06 4.38
CA ALA A 157 11.90 4.80 5.82
C ALA A 157 10.74 5.57 6.48
N GLU A 158 10.53 6.83 6.10
CA GLU A 158 9.39 7.64 6.55
C GLU A 158 8.04 7.04 6.10
N PHE A 159 7.95 6.57 4.86
CA PHE A 159 6.75 5.87 4.40
C PHE A 159 6.53 4.56 5.17
N LYS A 160 7.58 3.78 5.44
CA LYS A 160 7.48 2.53 6.21
C LYS A 160 6.99 2.75 7.64
N LYS A 161 7.30 3.88 8.28
CA LYS A 161 6.73 4.23 9.59
C LYS A 161 5.19 4.33 9.56
N ARG A 162 4.60 4.71 8.44
CA ARG A 162 3.13 4.72 8.27
C ARG A 162 2.52 3.31 8.22
N LEU A 163 3.34 2.30 7.91
CA LEU A 163 2.96 0.88 7.88
C LEU A 163 3.18 0.19 9.24
N GLU A 164 3.99 0.78 10.10
CA GLU A 164 4.06 0.36 11.49
C GLU A 164 2.66 0.55 12.08
N GLY A 165 2.13 -0.49 12.73
CA GLY A 165 0.81 -0.41 13.33
C GLY A 165 0.72 0.87 14.16
N LYS A 166 -0.38 1.59 14.07
CA LYS A 166 -0.64 2.63 15.07
C LYS A 166 -0.46 1.95 16.41
N THR A 167 0.43 2.45 17.24
CA THR A 167 0.32 2.21 18.68
C THR A 167 -1.12 2.51 19.02
N MET A 168 -1.83 1.52 19.55
CA MET A 168 -3.24 1.70 19.94
C MET A 168 -3.35 3.01 20.72
N ASP A 169 -4.22 3.90 20.25
CA ASP A 169 -4.42 5.21 20.86
C ASP A 169 -5.38 5.08 22.05
N ASN A 170 -4.91 4.32 23.04
CA ASN A 170 -5.66 3.99 24.25
C ASN A 170 -5.23 4.83 25.47
N THR A 171 -4.31 5.77 25.27
CA THR A 171 -3.84 6.64 26.35
C THR A 171 -4.56 7.99 26.26
N PRO A 172 -5.58 8.23 27.07
CA PRO A 172 -6.27 9.52 27.08
C PRO A 172 -5.35 10.63 27.59
N SER A 173 -5.59 11.85 27.13
CA SER A 173 -4.93 13.00 27.73
C SER A 173 -5.29 13.12 29.22
N PRO A 174 -4.43 13.71 30.07
CA PRO A 174 -4.71 13.81 31.50
C PRO A 174 -6.08 14.43 31.83
N ALA A 175 -6.53 15.39 31.00
CA ALA A 175 -7.81 16.06 31.18
C ALA A 175 -9.04 15.18 30.87
N HIS A 176 -8.89 14.09 30.11
CA HIS A 176 -9.99 13.22 29.69
C HIS A 176 -9.90 11.81 30.27
N LYS A 177 -8.90 11.55 31.11
CA LYS A 177 -8.58 10.19 31.57
C LYS A 177 -9.77 9.53 32.27
N GLU A 178 -10.34 10.18 33.30
CA GLU A 178 -11.47 9.63 34.07
C GLU A 178 -12.71 9.38 33.19
N GLY A 179 -13.02 10.29 32.27
CA GLY A 179 -14.14 10.14 31.34
C GLY A 179 -13.97 8.99 30.35
N VAL A 180 -12.77 8.79 29.84
CA VAL A 180 -12.47 7.67 28.94
C VAL A 180 -12.50 6.34 29.69
N GLU A 181 -11.87 6.25 30.86
CA GLU A 181 -11.90 5.05 31.71
C GLU A 181 -13.33 4.66 32.03
N TRP A 182 -14.15 5.62 32.49
CA TRP A 182 -15.57 5.39 32.76
C TRP A 182 -16.34 4.90 31.51
N ALA A 183 -16.11 5.51 30.33
CA ALA A 183 -16.80 5.14 29.09
C ALA A 183 -16.41 3.74 28.63
N VAL A 184 -15.16 3.31 28.81
CA VAL A 184 -14.70 1.96 28.52
C VAL A 184 -15.32 0.95 29.48
N GLU A 185 -15.29 1.21 30.80
CA GLU A 185 -15.86 0.35 31.83
C GLU A 185 -17.36 0.13 31.64
N ASN A 186 -18.06 1.14 31.14
CA ASN A 186 -19.51 1.05 30.91
C ASN A 186 -19.87 0.61 29.47
N GLY A 187 -18.89 0.19 28.66
CA GLY A 187 -19.10 -0.30 27.30
C GLY A 187 -19.59 0.74 26.29
N ILE A 188 -19.44 2.02 26.61
CA ILE A 188 -19.83 3.15 25.74
C ILE A 188 -18.74 3.37 24.69
N LEU A 189 -17.48 3.19 25.08
CA LEU A 189 -16.32 3.29 24.21
C LEU A 189 -15.63 1.91 24.12
N THR A 190 -15.74 1.24 22.99
CA THR A 190 -15.24 -0.13 22.80
C THR A 190 -14.06 -0.24 21.85
N GLY A 191 -13.74 0.84 21.15
CA GLY A 191 -12.69 0.85 20.13
C GLY A 191 -13.06 0.07 18.84
N ASN A 192 -12.08 -0.08 17.96
CA ASN A 192 -12.23 -0.91 16.76
C ASN A 192 -12.05 -2.41 17.08
N ALA A 193 -12.16 -3.27 16.07
CA ALA A 193 -11.99 -4.73 16.20
C ALA A 193 -10.61 -5.14 16.78
N GLY A 194 -9.60 -4.29 16.72
CA GLY A 194 -8.27 -4.49 17.32
C GLY A 194 -8.13 -3.92 18.74
N GLY A 195 -9.20 -3.34 19.31
CA GLY A 195 -9.20 -2.75 20.65
C GLY A 195 -8.57 -1.34 20.72
N ASP A 196 -8.32 -0.68 19.59
CA ASP A 196 -7.84 0.71 19.55
C ASP A 196 -9.01 1.67 19.76
N LEU A 197 -8.97 2.46 20.82
CA LEU A 197 -9.99 3.43 21.17
C LEU A 197 -10.02 4.66 20.25
N MET A 198 -8.97 4.85 19.46
CA MET A 198 -8.83 5.93 18.46
C MET A 198 -9.10 7.34 19.02
N LEU A 199 -8.60 7.61 20.21
CA LEU A 199 -8.91 8.83 20.98
C LEU A 199 -8.53 10.15 20.30
N SER A 200 -7.58 10.13 19.37
CA SER A 200 -7.15 11.29 18.57
C SER A 200 -7.91 11.45 17.25
N GLN A 201 -8.83 10.53 16.90
CA GLN A 201 -9.58 10.61 15.65
C GLN A 201 -10.83 11.51 15.82
N PRO A 202 -11.22 12.25 14.76
CA PRO A 202 -12.49 12.98 14.77
C PRO A 202 -13.66 12.02 14.97
N VAL A 203 -14.60 12.39 15.84
CA VAL A 203 -15.86 11.64 16.00
C VAL A 203 -16.70 11.86 14.75
N THR A 204 -16.85 10.83 13.92
CA THR A 204 -17.81 10.87 12.82
C THR A 204 -19.20 10.53 13.38
N ARG A 205 -20.17 11.46 13.26
CA ARG A 205 -21.58 11.12 13.48
C ARG A 205 -22.00 10.11 12.41
N GLN A 206 -22.26 8.89 12.79
CA GLN A 206 -23.15 8.05 12.01
C GLN A 206 -24.58 8.57 12.24
N GLN A 207 -25.22 9.01 11.17
CA GLN A 207 -26.67 9.29 11.14
C GLN A 207 -27.44 7.97 11.10
#